data_ee084aa89087616ca2a68dbff72d7fc3
#
_entry.id   ee084aa89087616ca2a68dbff72d7fc3
#
_cell.length_a   1.000
_cell.length_b   1.000
_cell.length_c   1.000
_cell.angle_alpha   90.00
_cell.angle_beta   90.00
_cell.angle_gamma   90.00
#
_symmetry.space_group_name_H-M   'P 1'
#
loop_
_entity.id
_entity.type
_entity.pdbx_description
1 polymer ?
#
loop_
_entity_poly.entity_id
_entity_poly.type
_entity_poly.pdbx_seq_one_letter_code
_entity_poly.pdbx_strand_id
1 'polypeptide(L)'
;MEMARMSTEDGLVMQIHPGSLRDHHDAVAARFGPDMGADIPIATEYTRNLRALLNAYGADPRLTLILYTLDESTYARELAPLAGHYPAVRLGSPWWFHDSIEGLTRFRRQTTETAGIHNTAGFNDDTRAFCSIGARHDLARDWLRPFLANSSARDLGLLVGAWSLHRAGLRTFRDVS
;
A
#
# COMPACT_ATOMS: atom_id res chain seq x y z
N MET A 1 17.47 5.96 -5.52
CA MET A 1 18.36 6.57 -4.54
C MET A 1 18.04 8.05 -4.37
N GLU A 2 18.16 8.89 -5.40
CA GLU A 2 17.96 10.35 -5.29
C GLU A 2 16.56 10.74 -4.79
N MET A 3 15.50 10.13 -5.29
CA MET A 3 14.14 10.36 -4.80
C MET A 3 13.98 10.04 -3.31
N ALA A 4 14.64 8.97 -2.83
CA ALA A 4 14.61 8.63 -1.40
C ALA A 4 15.35 9.67 -0.56
N ARG A 5 16.50 10.18 -1.05
CA ARG A 5 17.23 11.27 -0.40
C ARG A 5 16.34 12.51 -0.26
N MET A 6 15.74 12.96 -1.37
CA MET A 6 14.86 14.13 -1.39
C MET A 6 13.65 13.95 -0.45
N SER A 7 12.98 12.79 -0.53
CA SER A 7 11.84 12.51 0.35
C SER A 7 12.22 12.54 1.83
N THR A 8 13.43 12.04 2.17
CA THR A 8 13.95 12.05 3.54
C THR A 8 14.26 13.48 4.01
N GLU A 9 14.85 14.31 3.15
CA GLU A 9 15.19 15.70 3.46
C GLU A 9 13.97 16.60 3.58
N ASP A 10 13.01 16.42 2.68
CA ASP A 10 11.79 17.23 2.60
C ASP A 10 10.66 16.73 3.52
N GLY A 11 10.82 15.58 4.16
CA GLY A 11 9.79 14.96 5.00
C GLY A 11 8.59 14.44 4.22
N LEU A 12 8.79 14.05 2.96
CA LEU A 12 7.74 13.56 2.07
C LEU A 12 7.63 12.04 2.10
N VAL A 13 6.41 11.54 1.86
CA VAL A 13 6.15 10.11 1.68
C VAL A 13 6.52 9.72 0.25
N MET A 14 7.43 8.76 0.11
CA MET A 14 7.78 8.17 -1.18
C MET A 14 6.87 6.97 -1.47
N GLN A 15 6.33 6.87 -2.67
CA GLN A 15 5.51 5.73 -3.10
C GLN A 15 6.13 5.07 -4.33
N ILE A 16 6.16 3.74 -4.33
CA ILE A 16 6.57 2.92 -5.48
C ILE A 16 5.39 2.06 -5.89
N HIS A 17 4.95 2.22 -7.14
CA HIS A 17 3.68 1.71 -7.63
C HIS A 17 3.81 1.03 -9.01
N PRO A 18 4.62 -0.03 -9.15
CA PRO A 18 4.83 -0.75 -10.40
C PRO A 18 3.81 -1.87 -10.60
N GLY A 19 3.90 -2.55 -11.73
CA GLY A 19 3.31 -3.87 -11.89
C GLY A 19 2.24 -3.97 -12.97
N SER A 20 2.12 -3.00 -13.87
CA SER A 20 1.21 -3.07 -15.00
C SER A 20 1.95 -3.00 -16.33
N LEU A 21 1.67 -3.96 -17.21
CA LEU A 21 2.00 -3.87 -18.63
C LEU A 21 0.83 -3.17 -19.32
N ARG A 22 1.07 -1.94 -19.73
CA ARG A 22 0.09 -1.09 -20.39
C ARG A 22 -0.14 -1.52 -21.83
N ASP A 23 -1.38 -1.34 -22.30
CA ASP A 23 -1.77 -1.57 -23.70
C ASP A 23 -1.35 -2.94 -24.25
N HIS A 24 -1.57 -4.00 -23.45
CA HIS A 24 -1.20 -5.38 -23.82
C HIS A 24 -1.81 -5.85 -25.14
N HIS A 25 -2.97 -5.30 -25.55
CA HIS A 25 -3.64 -5.62 -26.80
C HIS A 25 -3.34 -4.57 -27.87
N ASP A 26 -2.28 -4.78 -28.63
CA ASP A 26 -1.77 -3.84 -29.64
C ASP A 26 -2.83 -3.34 -30.63
N ALA A 27 -3.68 -4.22 -31.17
CA ALA A 27 -4.68 -3.82 -32.15
C ALA A 27 -5.73 -2.87 -31.58
N VAL A 28 -6.09 -3.03 -30.31
CA VAL A 28 -7.04 -2.14 -29.61
C VAL A 28 -6.36 -0.80 -29.32
N ALA A 29 -5.14 -0.83 -28.78
CA ALA A 29 -4.36 0.38 -28.55
C ALA A 29 -4.11 1.19 -29.81
N ALA A 30 -3.74 0.52 -30.91
CA ALA A 30 -3.53 1.18 -32.20
C ALA A 30 -4.80 1.82 -32.78
N ARG A 31 -5.96 1.20 -32.53
CA ARG A 31 -7.25 1.70 -33.04
C ARG A 31 -7.86 2.82 -32.19
N PHE A 32 -7.74 2.73 -30.88
CA PHE A 32 -8.48 3.58 -29.93
C PHE A 32 -7.57 4.53 -29.13
N GLY A 33 -6.26 4.36 -29.21
CA GLY A 33 -5.27 5.20 -28.55
C GLY A 33 -4.67 4.61 -27.27
N PRO A 34 -3.75 5.33 -26.64
CA PRO A 34 -3.09 4.93 -25.39
C PRO A 34 -4.09 4.66 -24.27
N ASP A 35 -3.76 3.72 -23.41
CA ASP A 35 -4.56 3.28 -22.25
C ASP A 35 -5.89 2.58 -22.62
N MET A 36 -6.10 2.25 -23.88
CA MET A 36 -7.30 1.54 -24.35
C MET A 36 -7.05 0.05 -24.60
N GLY A 37 -5.78 -0.37 -24.67
CA GLY A 37 -5.37 -1.71 -25.07
C GLY A 37 -5.39 -2.78 -23.98
N ALA A 38 -6.09 -2.57 -22.87
CA ALA A 38 -6.07 -3.38 -21.67
C ALA A 38 -4.70 -3.44 -20.97
N ASP A 39 -4.73 -3.37 -19.66
CA ASP A 39 -3.55 -3.43 -18.82
C ASP A 39 -3.53 -4.74 -18.05
N ILE A 40 -2.40 -5.42 -18.04
CA ILE A 40 -2.25 -6.74 -17.41
C ILE A 40 -1.19 -6.66 -16.31
N PRO A 41 -1.47 -7.21 -15.10
CA PRO A 41 -0.45 -7.31 -14.07
C PRO A 41 0.76 -8.13 -14.54
N ILE A 42 1.96 -7.68 -14.18
CA ILE A 42 3.21 -8.40 -14.44
C ILE A 42 3.92 -8.73 -13.14
N ALA A 43 4.77 -9.76 -13.19
CA ALA A 43 5.62 -10.12 -12.08
C ALA A 43 6.52 -8.94 -11.69
N THR A 44 6.61 -8.67 -10.39
CA THR A 44 7.46 -7.63 -9.82
C THR A 44 8.50 -8.24 -8.88
N GLU A 45 9.65 -7.61 -8.78
CA GLU A 45 10.74 -8.05 -7.91
C GLU A 45 11.20 -6.87 -7.03
N TYR A 46 10.98 -7.00 -5.74
CA TYR A 46 11.29 -5.95 -4.76
C TYR A 46 12.55 -6.24 -3.97
N THR A 47 12.79 -7.49 -3.63
CA THR A 47 13.86 -7.89 -2.71
C THR A 47 15.23 -7.45 -3.20
N ARG A 48 15.57 -7.76 -4.46
CA ARG A 48 16.86 -7.39 -5.05
C ARG A 48 16.87 -5.94 -5.51
N ASN A 49 15.78 -5.50 -6.15
CA ASN A 49 15.72 -4.16 -6.75
C ASN A 49 15.71 -3.05 -5.70
N LEU A 50 15.12 -3.26 -4.53
CA LEU A 50 15.12 -2.28 -3.44
C LEU A 50 16.31 -2.42 -2.48
N ARG A 51 17.13 -3.47 -2.62
CA ARG A 51 18.20 -3.75 -1.66
C ARG A 51 19.12 -2.55 -1.41
N ALA A 52 19.57 -1.88 -2.46
CA ALA A 52 20.47 -0.73 -2.34
C ALA A 52 19.79 0.45 -1.61
N LEU A 53 18.52 0.73 -1.95
CA LEU A 53 17.74 1.80 -1.33
C LEU A 53 17.49 1.51 0.15
N LEU A 54 17.05 0.29 0.46
CA LEU A 54 16.71 -0.10 1.84
C LEU A 54 17.93 -0.23 2.74
N ASN A 55 19.10 -0.61 2.22
CA ASN A 55 20.33 -0.57 3.00
C ASN A 55 20.78 0.87 3.31
N ALA A 56 20.49 1.84 2.45
CA ALA A 56 20.87 3.22 2.67
C ALA A 56 19.86 3.99 3.54
N TYR A 57 18.55 3.74 3.36
CA TYR A 57 17.50 4.57 3.95
C TYR A 57 16.44 3.78 4.73
N GLY A 58 16.44 2.45 4.66
CA GLY A 58 15.37 1.63 5.25
C GLY A 58 15.25 1.72 6.77
N ALA A 59 16.32 2.11 7.46
CA ALA A 59 16.34 2.35 8.89
C ALA A 59 16.23 3.85 9.27
N ASP A 60 16.20 4.77 8.28
CA ASP A 60 16.08 6.20 8.56
C ASP A 60 14.65 6.55 9.00
N PRO A 61 14.45 7.06 10.22
CA PRO A 61 13.12 7.36 10.75
C PRO A 61 12.40 8.49 10.00
N ARG A 62 13.11 9.24 9.18
CA ARG A 62 12.55 10.34 8.39
C ARG A 62 11.96 9.85 7.07
N LEU A 63 12.37 8.68 6.56
CA LEU A 63 11.82 8.11 5.35
C LEU A 63 10.53 7.35 5.66
N THR A 64 9.48 7.62 4.89
CA THR A 64 8.31 6.75 4.78
C THR A 64 8.19 6.29 3.33
N LEU A 65 8.36 4.98 3.11
CA LEU A 65 8.29 4.34 1.79
C LEU A 65 7.08 3.42 1.74
N ILE A 66 6.14 3.70 0.85
CA ILE A 66 4.97 2.86 0.63
C ILE A 66 5.16 2.05 -0.66
N LEU A 67 5.04 0.73 -0.54
CA LEU A 67 5.16 -0.20 -1.66
C LEU A 67 3.80 -0.73 -2.06
N TYR A 68 3.45 -0.57 -3.33
CA TYR A 68 2.26 -1.14 -3.95
C TYR A 68 2.64 -2.19 -4.98
N THR A 69 1.76 -3.14 -5.24
CA THR A 69 1.93 -4.12 -6.31
C THR A 69 0.61 -4.59 -6.87
N LEU A 70 0.61 -5.00 -8.13
CA LEU A 70 -0.45 -5.81 -8.75
C LEU A 70 -0.08 -7.30 -8.79
N ASP A 71 1.14 -7.65 -8.38
CA ASP A 71 1.59 -9.03 -8.30
C ASP A 71 1.28 -9.61 -6.92
N GLU A 72 0.15 -10.31 -6.82
CA GLU A 72 -0.30 -10.96 -5.58
C GLU A 72 0.74 -11.97 -5.05
N SER A 73 1.54 -12.58 -5.93
CA SER A 73 2.57 -13.56 -5.56
C SER A 73 3.70 -12.97 -4.70
N THR A 74 3.87 -11.65 -4.71
CA THR A 74 4.91 -10.96 -3.92
C THR A 74 4.48 -10.59 -2.51
N TYR A 75 3.18 -10.66 -2.16
CA TYR A 75 2.68 -10.20 -0.87
C TYR A 75 3.38 -10.85 0.32
N ALA A 76 3.29 -12.17 0.43
CA ALA A 76 3.92 -12.91 1.54
C ALA A 76 5.41 -13.15 1.31
N ARG A 77 5.84 -13.31 0.04
CA ARG A 77 7.22 -13.67 -0.28
C ARG A 77 8.19 -12.50 -0.12
N GLU A 78 7.80 -11.29 -0.49
CA GLU A 78 8.71 -10.14 -0.53
C GLU A 78 8.22 -8.97 0.31
N LEU A 79 7.01 -8.48 0.05
CA LEU A 79 6.53 -7.23 0.64
C LEU A 79 6.36 -7.34 2.17
N ALA A 80 5.73 -8.39 2.65
CA ALA A 80 5.53 -8.56 4.09
C ALA A 80 6.84 -8.70 4.86
N PRO A 81 7.82 -9.53 4.45
CA PRO A 81 9.14 -9.57 5.07
C PRO A 81 9.88 -8.22 5.03
N LEU A 82 9.83 -7.50 3.92
CA LEU A 82 10.47 -6.19 3.80
C LEU A 82 9.86 -5.17 4.78
N ALA A 83 8.53 -5.10 4.84
CA ALA A 83 7.84 -4.19 5.76
C ALA A 83 7.98 -4.60 7.23
N GLY A 84 8.10 -5.91 7.51
CA GLY A 84 8.36 -6.40 8.86
C GLY A 84 9.78 -6.12 9.36
N HIS A 85 10.74 -5.96 8.43
CA HIS A 85 12.15 -5.75 8.76
C HIS A 85 12.57 -4.27 8.74
N TYR A 86 12.17 -3.52 7.71
CA TYR A 86 12.62 -2.14 7.53
C TYR A 86 11.61 -1.13 8.09
N PRO A 87 11.98 -0.35 9.13
CA PRO A 87 11.07 0.62 9.75
C PRO A 87 10.50 1.67 8.79
N ALA A 88 11.22 2.01 7.72
CA ALA A 88 10.77 2.96 6.72
C ALA A 88 9.67 2.41 5.81
N VAL A 89 9.48 1.08 5.72
CA VAL A 89 8.60 0.46 4.73
C VAL A 89 7.18 0.28 5.26
N ARG A 90 6.21 0.62 4.42
CA ARG A 90 4.78 0.33 4.62
C ARG A 90 4.22 -0.33 3.37
N LEU A 91 3.24 -1.20 3.55
CA LEU A 91 2.53 -1.82 2.45
C LEU A 91 1.31 -0.98 2.08
N GLY A 92 1.22 -0.60 0.82
CA GLY A 92 0.04 0.03 0.25
C GLY A 92 -1.12 -0.96 0.14
N SER A 93 -2.34 -0.45 0.03
CA SER A 93 -3.52 -1.28 -0.21
C SER A 93 -3.42 -2.02 -1.54
N PRO A 94 -3.96 -3.22 -1.65
CA PRO A 94 -4.25 -3.81 -2.94
C PRO A 94 -5.13 -2.87 -3.75
N TRP A 95 -4.87 -2.80 -5.03
CA TRP A 95 -5.56 -1.88 -5.91
C TRP A 95 -5.95 -2.57 -7.22
N TRP A 96 -6.78 -1.90 -8.04
CA TRP A 96 -7.22 -2.32 -9.35
C TRP A 96 -7.82 -3.75 -9.36
N PHE A 97 -7.10 -4.74 -9.92
CA PHE A 97 -7.59 -6.13 -10.03
C PHE A 97 -7.80 -6.81 -8.67
N HIS A 98 -7.17 -6.32 -7.62
CA HIS A 98 -7.26 -6.86 -6.27
C HIS A 98 -8.08 -5.95 -5.32
N ASP A 99 -8.66 -4.87 -5.85
CA ASP A 99 -9.52 -3.95 -5.09
C ASP A 99 -10.95 -4.49 -5.03
N SER A 100 -11.09 -5.60 -4.33
CA SER A 100 -12.35 -6.29 -4.04
C SER A 100 -12.29 -6.84 -2.62
N ILE A 101 -13.43 -7.18 -2.02
CA ILE A 101 -13.48 -7.77 -0.67
C ILE A 101 -12.56 -8.99 -0.58
N GLU A 102 -12.59 -9.87 -1.56
CA GLU A 102 -11.78 -11.08 -1.61
C GLU A 102 -10.28 -10.75 -1.80
N GLY A 103 -9.94 -9.84 -2.70
CA GLY A 103 -8.56 -9.42 -2.94
C GLY A 103 -7.96 -8.75 -1.71
N LEU A 104 -8.68 -7.84 -1.08
CA LEU A 104 -8.28 -7.17 0.16
C LEU A 104 -8.13 -8.17 1.32
N THR A 105 -9.01 -9.17 1.39
CA THR A 105 -8.96 -10.22 2.42
C THR A 105 -7.73 -11.11 2.25
N ARG A 106 -7.44 -11.55 1.00
CA ARG A 106 -6.24 -12.33 0.70
C ARG A 106 -4.96 -11.55 1.04
N PHE A 107 -4.88 -10.29 0.60
CA PHE A 107 -3.75 -9.42 0.94
C PHE A 107 -3.52 -9.36 2.44
N ARG A 108 -4.55 -9.08 3.22
CA ARG A 108 -4.42 -8.94 4.67
C ARG A 108 -3.97 -10.25 5.33
N ARG A 109 -4.53 -11.38 4.92
CA ARG A 109 -4.12 -12.70 5.42
C ARG A 109 -2.65 -13.01 5.11
N GLN A 110 -2.19 -12.68 3.90
CA GLN A 110 -0.84 -12.96 3.46
C GLN A 110 0.22 -12.03 4.06
N THR A 111 -0.17 -10.83 4.48
CA THR A 111 0.79 -9.82 4.93
C THR A 111 0.86 -9.66 6.44
N THR A 112 -0.28 -9.80 7.15
CA THR A 112 -0.36 -9.47 8.58
C THR A 112 0.51 -10.39 9.44
N GLU A 113 0.66 -11.67 9.07
CA GLU A 113 1.46 -12.63 9.83
C GLU A 113 2.93 -12.22 9.95
N THR A 114 3.50 -11.68 8.89
CA THR A 114 4.92 -11.31 8.83
C THR A 114 5.16 -9.82 9.02
N ALA A 115 4.37 -8.96 8.38
CA ALA A 115 4.54 -7.51 8.48
C ALA A 115 3.88 -6.93 9.74
N GLY A 116 2.86 -7.59 10.26
CA GLY A 116 1.98 -6.99 11.26
C GLY A 116 1.00 -5.98 10.64
N ILE A 117 -0.04 -5.64 11.40
CA ILE A 117 -1.09 -4.75 10.91
C ILE A 117 -0.64 -3.30 10.79
N HIS A 118 0.31 -2.87 11.62
CA HIS A 118 0.80 -1.49 11.69
C HIS A 118 1.74 -1.10 10.55
N ASN A 119 2.34 -2.07 9.87
CA ASN A 119 3.25 -1.83 8.75
C ASN A 119 2.52 -1.74 7.41
N THR A 120 1.28 -1.27 7.43
CA THR A 120 0.46 -1.04 6.24
C THR A 120 -0.04 0.41 6.21
N ALA A 121 -0.25 0.94 5.01
CA ALA A 121 -0.79 2.29 4.83
C ALA A 121 -2.32 2.37 5.05
N GLY A 122 -2.96 1.24 5.39
CA GLY A 122 -4.41 1.17 5.52
C GLY A 122 -5.11 1.07 4.16
N PHE A 123 -6.28 1.70 4.05
CA PHE A 123 -7.04 1.79 2.82
C PHE A 123 -6.87 3.18 2.22
N ASN A 124 -6.61 3.24 0.92
CA ASN A 124 -6.68 4.46 0.14
C ASN A 124 -7.62 4.25 -1.04
N ASP A 125 -8.46 5.21 -1.29
CA ASP A 125 -9.60 5.06 -2.19
C ASP A 125 -9.18 5.04 -3.66
N ASP A 126 -8.22 5.88 -4.06
CA ASP A 126 -7.79 6.04 -5.47
C ASP A 126 -8.99 6.16 -6.42
N THR A 127 -9.99 6.92 -6.03
CA THR A 127 -11.27 6.96 -6.72
C THR A 127 -11.28 7.93 -7.90
N ARG A 128 -11.91 7.52 -8.97
CA ARG A 128 -12.24 8.40 -10.11
C ARG A 128 -13.67 8.94 -10.02
N ALA A 129 -14.48 8.46 -9.10
CA ALA A 129 -15.88 8.83 -8.94
C ALA A 129 -16.15 9.31 -7.53
N PHE A 130 -16.31 10.61 -7.32
CA PHE A 130 -16.54 11.20 -6.01
C PHE A 130 -17.74 10.60 -5.26
N CYS A 131 -18.80 10.23 -5.97
CA CYS A 131 -19.99 9.63 -5.37
C CYS A 131 -19.74 8.22 -4.78
N SER A 132 -18.67 7.53 -5.17
CA SER A 132 -18.33 6.21 -4.65
C SER A 132 -17.48 6.23 -3.37
N ILE A 133 -16.88 7.36 -3.01
CA ILE A 133 -15.95 7.48 -1.88
C ILE A 133 -16.58 6.95 -0.59
N GLY A 134 -17.78 7.39 -0.24
CA GLY A 134 -18.47 6.95 0.98
C GLY A 134 -18.67 5.45 1.03
N ALA A 135 -19.20 4.86 -0.03
CA ALA A 135 -19.46 3.42 -0.13
C ALA A 135 -18.17 2.59 -0.08
N ARG A 136 -17.10 3.05 -0.72
CA ARG A 136 -15.79 2.37 -0.70
C ARG A 136 -15.16 2.38 0.69
N HIS A 137 -15.25 3.49 1.39
CA HIS A 137 -14.79 3.59 2.77
C HIS A 137 -15.63 2.75 3.75
N ASP A 138 -16.94 2.64 3.54
CA ASP A 138 -17.81 1.77 4.33
C ASP A 138 -17.42 0.29 4.12
N LEU A 139 -17.25 -0.12 2.87
CA LEU A 139 -16.78 -1.45 2.53
C LEU A 139 -15.39 -1.75 3.14
N ALA A 140 -14.47 -0.80 3.09
CA ALA A 140 -13.14 -0.95 3.67
C ALA A 140 -13.19 -1.13 5.20
N ARG A 141 -14.07 -0.41 5.89
CA ARG A 141 -14.29 -0.56 7.34
C ARG A 141 -14.86 -1.93 7.68
N ASP A 142 -15.87 -2.38 6.96
CA ASP A 142 -16.51 -3.67 7.18
C ASP A 142 -15.55 -4.82 6.92
N TRP A 143 -14.76 -4.72 5.87
CA TRP A 143 -13.70 -5.67 5.56
C TRP A 143 -12.60 -5.72 6.64
N LEU A 144 -12.18 -4.57 7.19
CA LEU A 144 -11.10 -4.50 8.17
C LEU A 144 -11.52 -5.01 9.55
N ARG A 145 -12.80 -4.94 9.88
CA ARG A 145 -13.36 -5.30 11.20
C ARG A 145 -12.92 -6.68 11.72
N PRO A 146 -12.99 -7.77 10.94
CA PRO A 146 -12.58 -9.10 11.42
C PRO A 146 -11.11 -9.18 11.82
N PHE A 147 -10.25 -8.42 11.15
CA PHE A 147 -8.82 -8.37 11.48
C PHE A 147 -8.55 -7.56 12.74
N LEU A 148 -9.31 -6.50 12.96
CA LEU A 148 -9.22 -5.67 14.17
C LEU A 148 -9.78 -6.37 15.41
N ALA A 149 -10.82 -7.17 15.25
CA ALA A 149 -11.45 -7.89 16.36
C ALA A 149 -10.48 -8.89 17.05
N ASN A 150 -9.48 -9.36 16.32
CA ASN A 150 -8.44 -10.26 16.83
C ASN A 150 -7.19 -9.52 17.34
N SER A 151 -7.17 -8.19 17.21
CA SER A 151 -6.07 -7.36 17.70
C SER A 151 -6.31 -6.94 19.15
N SER A 152 -5.23 -6.62 19.88
CA SER A 152 -5.39 -6.11 21.24
C SER A 152 -6.19 -4.80 21.26
N ALA A 153 -6.87 -4.51 22.35
CA ALA A 153 -7.64 -3.26 22.48
C ALA A 153 -6.77 -2.02 22.28
N ARG A 154 -5.48 -2.11 22.57
CA ARG A 154 -4.48 -1.07 22.35
C ARG A 154 -4.24 -0.85 20.86
N ASP A 155 -4.09 -1.94 20.09
CA ASP A 155 -3.90 -1.90 18.65
C ASP A 155 -5.14 -1.35 17.94
N LEU A 156 -6.33 -1.72 18.43
CA LEU A 156 -7.61 -1.18 17.96
C LEU A 156 -7.71 0.35 18.19
N GLY A 157 -7.32 0.81 19.36
CA GLY A 157 -7.31 2.23 19.71
C GLY A 157 -6.41 3.05 18.78
N LEU A 158 -5.21 2.53 18.50
CA LEU A 158 -4.26 3.17 17.59
C LEU A 158 -4.77 3.24 16.14
N LEU A 159 -5.40 2.17 15.64
CA LEU A 159 -5.95 2.14 14.27
C LEU A 159 -7.16 3.05 14.09
N VAL A 160 -8.07 3.07 15.05
CA VAL A 160 -9.23 3.97 15.04
C VAL A 160 -8.78 5.41 15.24
N GLY A 161 -7.80 5.66 16.11
CA GLY A 161 -7.21 6.96 16.35
C GLY A 161 -6.53 7.54 15.11
N ALA A 162 -5.72 6.75 14.40
CA ALA A 162 -5.07 7.17 13.16
C ALA A 162 -6.09 7.55 12.07
N TRP A 163 -7.17 6.78 11.97
CA TRP A 163 -8.23 7.05 11.01
C TRP A 163 -9.03 8.32 11.35
N SER A 164 -9.32 8.54 12.62
CA SER A 164 -10.01 9.73 13.11
C SER A 164 -9.17 10.99 12.95
N LEU A 165 -7.85 10.90 13.17
CA LEU A 165 -6.91 12.00 13.01
C LEU A 165 -6.75 12.39 11.53
N HIS A 166 -6.72 11.41 10.62
CA HIS A 166 -6.67 11.69 9.19
C HIS A 166 -7.93 12.42 8.71
N ARG A 167 -9.11 12.03 9.20
CA ARG A 167 -10.39 12.69 8.88
C ARG A 167 -10.48 14.10 9.46
N ALA A 168 -9.78 14.38 10.55
CA ALA A 168 -9.73 15.69 11.21
C ALA A 168 -8.64 16.61 10.67
N GLY A 169 -7.87 16.18 9.65
CA GLY A 169 -6.73 16.95 9.12
C GLY A 169 -5.56 17.07 10.10
N LEU A 170 -5.53 16.26 11.13
CA LEU A 170 -4.48 16.25 12.15
C LEU A 170 -3.36 15.26 11.76
N ARG A 171 -2.13 15.66 12.00
CA ARG A 171 -0.88 15.03 11.55
C ARG A 171 -0.71 13.58 12.01
N THR A 172 0.12 12.88 11.26
CA THR A 172 0.50 11.49 11.29
C THR A 172 0.91 10.90 12.65
N PHE A 173 0.88 9.57 12.75
CA PHE A 173 1.26 8.68 13.85
C PHE A 173 2.51 9.03 14.68
N ARG A 174 3.32 10.00 14.28
CA ARG A 174 4.54 10.42 15.00
C ARG A 174 4.31 11.38 16.16
N ASP A 175 3.12 11.98 16.26
CA ASP A 175 2.83 12.99 17.29
C ASP A 175 2.16 12.41 18.55
N VAL A 176 2.07 11.08 18.66
CA VAL A 176 1.39 10.37 19.76
C VAL A 176 2.34 9.39 20.47
N SER A 177 3.64 9.60 20.38
CA SER A 177 4.61 8.84 21.19
C SER A 177 5.22 9.69 22.29
#